data_c30e72d2781e50ede645f7a9eb761add
#
_entry.id   c30e72d2781e50ede645f7a9eb761add
#
_cell.length_a   1.000
_cell.length_b   1.000
_cell.length_c   1.000
_cell.angle_alpha   90.00
_cell.angle_beta   90.00
_cell.angle_gamma   90.00
#
_symmetry.space_group_name_H-M   'P 1'
#
loop_
_entity.id
_entity.type
_entity.pdbx_description
1 polymer ?
#
loop_
_entity_poly.entity_id
_entity_poly.type
_entity_poly.pdbx_seq_one_letter_code
_entity_poly.pdbx_strand_id
1 'polypeptide(L)'
;LYNRDSGKVDLSERTPMTVGPGLGTAVKEELAMAKFTVNGRAVTVENNQKLLRYLRDTLHLTSVKDGCSEGACGTCTVLIDGKPTKACIPQTDKLEGKSIVTVEGLTDFEKQVYTYAFGMAGAVQCGFCIPGMVMSAKGLLDMNPNPTREEAAYAIRNNICRCTGYVKIIDAILLAAELFRKGEVPPAPADWSLGQRVPRVDVEEKVTGTGIYPDDIYLDGMIYGSAVRSQYPRARVLAIHTEEARALPGVVGVFTAEDIPGQNKVGHLVKDWDTMIAVGDITHYLGDAICLVAAETPEILAQAKALVKVDYEELPMVRSPREAMLPDAPLVHRTGNLLTHKHIQRGNPAEAIAKSKHVLTQHFSTPWTEHAFLEPECAVAYPDGDGVMILSTDQGAYDTQHETMGMLGLPAEKVKVRNCLVGGGFGGKEDVTV
;
A
#
# COMPACT_ATOMS: atom_id res chain seq x y z
N LEU A 1 -16.62 -3.73 -15.21
CA LEU A 1 -17.99 -3.52 -14.72
C LEU A 1 -18.37 -4.65 -13.77
N TYR A 2 -19.00 -4.33 -12.65
CA TYR A 2 -19.28 -5.30 -11.58
C TYR A 2 -20.34 -6.32 -11.97
N ASN A 3 -20.01 -7.61 -11.95
CA ASN A 3 -20.97 -8.70 -12.17
C ASN A 3 -21.55 -9.13 -10.81
N ARG A 4 -22.84 -8.86 -10.58
CA ARG A 4 -23.58 -9.17 -9.35
C ARG A 4 -23.60 -10.66 -8.98
N ASP A 5 -23.55 -11.56 -9.96
CA ASP A 5 -23.72 -13.01 -9.74
C ASP A 5 -22.41 -13.72 -9.39
N SER A 6 -21.27 -13.19 -9.78
CA SER A 6 -19.95 -13.77 -9.51
C SER A 6 -19.18 -13.09 -8.39
N GLY A 7 -19.62 -11.95 -7.91
CA GLY A 7 -18.93 -11.14 -6.89
C GLY A 7 -17.55 -10.63 -7.34
N LYS A 8 -17.27 -10.63 -8.64
CA LYS A 8 -16.00 -10.18 -9.22
C LYS A 8 -16.22 -8.91 -10.05
N VAL A 9 -15.26 -8.01 -10.02
CA VAL A 9 -15.18 -6.90 -10.99
C VAL A 9 -14.74 -7.51 -12.31
N ASP A 10 -15.64 -7.57 -13.28
CA ASP A 10 -15.29 -8.01 -14.64
C ASP A 10 -14.58 -6.87 -15.36
N LEU A 11 -13.28 -7.03 -15.55
CA LEU A 11 -12.44 -6.11 -16.30
C LEU A 11 -12.25 -6.53 -17.76
N SER A 12 -12.96 -7.58 -18.23
CA SER A 12 -12.82 -8.11 -19.60
C SER A 12 -13.46 -7.24 -20.68
N GLU A 13 -14.38 -6.34 -20.32
CA GLU A 13 -15.03 -5.40 -21.26
C GLU A 13 -14.30 -4.05 -21.38
N ARG A 14 -13.00 -3.99 -21.18
CA ARG A 14 -12.25 -2.79 -21.54
C ARG A 14 -11.98 -2.81 -23.04
N THR A 15 -12.90 -2.23 -23.81
CA THR A 15 -12.62 -1.84 -25.18
C THR A 15 -11.50 -0.79 -25.15
N PRO A 16 -10.38 -1.00 -25.84
CA PRO A 16 -9.39 0.08 -26.00
C PRO A 16 -10.11 1.27 -26.61
N MET A 17 -9.97 2.46 -26.03
CA MET A 17 -10.44 3.67 -26.70
C MET A 17 -9.80 3.70 -28.09
N THR A 18 -10.62 3.51 -29.11
CA THR A 18 -10.23 3.79 -30.47
C THR A 18 -10.15 5.31 -30.59
N VAL A 19 -8.93 5.82 -30.60
CA VAL A 19 -8.65 7.18 -31.06
C VAL A 19 -9.15 7.23 -32.50
N GLY A 20 -10.16 8.07 -32.75
CA GLY A 20 -10.75 8.26 -34.07
C GLY A 20 -9.70 8.56 -35.13
N PRO A 21 -9.88 8.14 -36.39
CA PRO A 21 -8.93 8.39 -37.45
C PRO A 21 -8.98 9.84 -37.85
N GLY A 22 -7.97 10.63 -37.44
CA GLY A 22 -7.90 12.01 -37.88
C GLY A 22 -6.72 12.79 -37.34
N LEU A 23 -5.56 12.50 -37.87
CA LEU A 23 -4.45 13.40 -38.22
C LEU A 23 -3.22 12.51 -38.48
N GLY A 24 -2.61 12.71 -39.62
CA GLY A 24 -1.67 11.77 -40.24
C GLY A 24 -0.50 11.36 -39.34
N THR A 25 -0.08 10.12 -39.52
CA THR A 25 1.02 9.46 -38.82
C THR A 25 2.35 10.24 -38.80
N ALA A 26 2.58 11.14 -39.73
CA ALA A 26 3.79 11.96 -39.84
C ALA A 26 3.86 13.07 -38.74
N VAL A 27 2.73 13.65 -38.31
CA VAL A 27 2.71 14.71 -37.30
C VAL A 27 2.91 14.15 -35.87
N LYS A 28 2.56 12.87 -35.65
CA LYS A 28 2.78 12.22 -34.35
C LYS A 28 4.23 11.81 -34.11
N GLU A 29 5.01 11.57 -35.18
CA GLU A 29 6.42 11.20 -35.03
C GLU A 29 7.33 12.36 -34.59
N GLU A 30 6.97 13.58 -34.93
CA GLU A 30 7.75 14.79 -34.59
C GLU A 30 7.59 15.22 -33.11
N LEU A 31 6.54 14.75 -32.42
CA LEU A 31 6.26 15.04 -31.00
C LEU A 31 6.67 13.94 -30.03
N ALA A 32 7.18 12.80 -30.55
CA ALA A 32 7.55 11.66 -29.72
C ALA A 32 8.84 11.95 -28.94
N MET A 33 8.78 11.88 -27.60
CA MET A 33 9.97 12.01 -26.74
C MET A 33 10.83 10.74 -26.70
N ALA A 34 10.22 9.56 -26.79
CA ALA A 34 10.93 8.29 -26.84
C ALA A 34 10.07 7.17 -27.44
N LYS A 35 10.75 6.21 -28.14
CA LYS A 35 10.17 4.96 -28.65
C LYS A 35 10.91 3.79 -28.04
N PHE A 36 10.19 2.85 -27.42
CA PHE A 36 10.75 1.64 -26.84
C PHE A 36 9.74 0.48 -26.91
N THR A 37 10.07 -0.69 -26.38
CA THR A 37 9.13 -1.81 -26.34
C THR A 37 8.74 -2.15 -24.90
N VAL A 38 7.47 -2.51 -24.69
CA VAL A 38 6.97 -3.05 -23.43
C VAL A 38 6.30 -4.39 -23.72
N ASN A 39 6.79 -5.46 -23.13
CA ASN A 39 6.31 -6.82 -23.33
C ASN A 39 6.24 -7.19 -24.83
N GLY A 40 7.27 -6.80 -25.59
CA GLY A 40 7.38 -7.04 -27.04
C GLY A 40 6.53 -6.12 -27.92
N ARG A 41 5.73 -5.21 -27.36
CA ARG A 41 4.92 -4.24 -28.12
C ARG A 41 5.64 -2.90 -28.19
N ALA A 42 5.73 -2.31 -29.39
CA ALA A 42 6.28 -0.97 -29.55
C ALA A 42 5.34 0.08 -28.93
N VAL A 43 5.91 0.99 -28.18
CA VAL A 43 5.20 2.14 -27.57
C VAL A 43 5.92 3.43 -27.92
N THR A 44 5.14 4.50 -28.00
CA THR A 44 5.63 5.87 -28.22
C THR A 44 5.15 6.75 -27.07
N VAL A 45 6.05 7.49 -26.47
CA VAL A 45 5.75 8.37 -25.33
C VAL A 45 5.85 9.82 -25.78
N GLU A 46 4.80 10.58 -25.52
CA GLU A 46 4.69 12.01 -25.90
C GLU A 46 5.15 12.92 -24.76
N ASN A 47 5.01 12.51 -23.51
CA ASN A 47 5.37 13.29 -22.32
C ASN A 47 6.37 12.55 -21.44
N ASN A 48 7.37 13.28 -20.94
CA ASN A 48 8.34 12.70 -20.02
C ASN A 48 7.72 12.45 -18.64
N GLN A 49 7.85 11.23 -18.15
CA GLN A 49 7.37 10.83 -16.82
C GLN A 49 8.20 9.65 -16.30
N LYS A 50 8.04 9.30 -15.03
CA LYS A 50 8.66 8.08 -14.49
C LYS A 50 8.09 6.84 -15.18
N LEU A 51 8.94 5.87 -15.52
CA LEU A 51 8.50 4.62 -16.14
C LEU A 51 7.41 3.92 -15.33
N LEU A 52 7.50 3.94 -14.01
CA LEU A 52 6.48 3.38 -13.12
C LEU A 52 5.09 3.94 -13.42
N ARG A 53 4.96 5.26 -13.53
CA ARG A 53 3.68 5.92 -13.84
C ARG A 53 3.19 5.56 -15.24
N TYR A 54 4.08 5.56 -16.22
CA TYR A 54 3.73 5.15 -17.57
C TYR A 54 3.20 3.72 -17.65
N LEU A 55 3.86 2.77 -16.96
CA LEU A 55 3.43 1.38 -16.94
C LEU A 55 2.08 1.20 -16.23
N ARG A 56 1.87 1.87 -15.10
CA ARG A 56 0.64 1.73 -14.32
C ARG A 56 -0.51 2.56 -14.88
N ASP A 57 -0.30 3.86 -15.05
CA ASP A 57 -1.38 4.82 -15.29
C ASP A 57 -1.77 4.89 -16.76
N THR A 58 -0.81 4.61 -17.69
CA THR A 58 -1.06 4.65 -19.14
C THR A 58 -1.30 3.26 -19.73
N LEU A 59 -0.48 2.27 -19.35
CA LEU A 59 -0.58 0.91 -19.90
C LEU A 59 -1.36 -0.06 -19.01
N HIS A 60 -1.75 0.35 -17.81
CA HIS A 60 -2.47 -0.44 -16.82
C HIS A 60 -1.79 -1.79 -16.48
N LEU A 61 -0.44 -1.81 -16.48
CA LEU A 61 0.36 -2.97 -16.08
C LEU A 61 0.55 -2.95 -14.56
N THR A 62 -0.46 -3.41 -13.84
CA THR A 62 -0.57 -3.30 -12.39
C THR A 62 0.27 -4.30 -11.61
N SER A 63 0.92 -5.29 -12.26
CA SER A 63 1.95 -6.11 -11.61
C SER A 63 3.13 -5.28 -11.11
N VAL A 64 3.37 -4.12 -11.73
CA VAL A 64 4.41 -3.17 -11.33
C VAL A 64 3.89 -2.34 -10.17
N LYS A 65 4.12 -2.80 -8.93
CA LYS A 65 3.56 -2.18 -7.71
C LYS A 65 4.34 -0.94 -7.27
N ASP A 66 3.63 0.08 -6.81
CA ASP A 66 4.23 1.26 -6.19
C ASP A 66 4.20 1.17 -4.66
N GLY A 67 5.33 0.84 -4.04
CA GLY A 67 5.42 0.78 -2.58
C GLY A 67 6.16 1.96 -1.96
N CYS A 68 6.98 2.70 -2.72
CA CYS A 68 7.74 3.82 -2.14
C CYS A 68 8.02 4.99 -3.10
N SER A 69 7.82 4.84 -4.41
CA SER A 69 8.11 5.85 -5.45
C SER A 69 9.53 6.45 -5.47
N GLU A 70 10.45 6.00 -4.62
CA GLU A 70 11.77 6.62 -4.36
C GLU A 70 12.99 5.69 -4.56
N GLY A 71 12.76 4.49 -5.11
CA GLY A 71 13.84 3.56 -5.41
C GLY A 71 14.31 2.68 -4.25
N ALA A 72 13.63 2.67 -3.10
CA ALA A 72 14.02 1.86 -1.94
C ALA A 72 13.51 0.41 -2.02
N CYS A 73 12.19 0.20 -2.11
CA CYS A 73 11.54 -1.09 -1.82
C CYS A 73 11.70 -2.17 -2.90
N GLY A 74 11.82 -1.81 -4.19
CA GLY A 74 11.95 -2.77 -5.29
C GLY A 74 10.66 -3.50 -5.71
N THR A 75 9.48 -3.12 -5.19
CA THR A 75 8.19 -3.71 -5.61
C THR A 75 7.90 -3.44 -7.09
N CYS A 76 8.42 -2.35 -7.63
CA CYS A 76 8.30 -1.93 -9.02
C CYS A 76 9.41 -2.48 -9.94
N THR A 77 10.08 -3.57 -9.57
CA THR A 77 11.15 -4.14 -10.42
C THR A 77 10.57 -4.70 -11.72
N VAL A 78 11.17 -4.28 -12.82
CA VAL A 78 10.94 -4.77 -14.20
C VAL A 78 12.28 -5.16 -14.80
N LEU A 79 12.31 -5.82 -15.98
CA LEU A 79 13.54 -5.97 -16.74
C LEU A 79 13.64 -4.85 -17.77
N ILE A 80 14.78 -4.17 -17.82
CA ILE A 80 15.16 -3.26 -18.90
C ILE A 80 16.38 -3.86 -19.59
N ASP A 81 16.25 -4.23 -20.87
CA ASP A 81 17.25 -4.99 -21.63
C ASP A 81 17.75 -6.22 -20.85
N GLY A 82 16.83 -6.99 -20.27
CA GLY A 82 17.09 -8.18 -19.47
C GLY A 82 17.64 -7.94 -18.07
N LYS A 83 17.84 -6.68 -17.61
CA LYS A 83 18.42 -6.35 -16.30
C LYS A 83 17.34 -5.91 -15.32
N PRO A 84 17.25 -6.48 -14.09
CA PRO A 84 16.34 -6.04 -13.06
C PRO A 84 16.56 -4.57 -12.69
N THR A 85 15.54 -3.75 -12.87
CA THR A 85 15.59 -2.30 -12.67
C THR A 85 14.31 -1.82 -12.01
N LYS A 86 14.42 -0.91 -11.05
CA LYS A 86 13.27 -0.31 -10.35
C LYS A 86 12.62 0.73 -11.25
N ALA A 87 11.39 0.52 -11.69
CA ALA A 87 10.68 1.38 -12.64
C ALA A 87 10.43 2.81 -12.12
N CYS A 88 10.44 3.03 -10.82
CA CYS A 88 10.28 4.36 -10.23
C CYS A 88 11.50 5.29 -10.40
N ILE A 89 12.65 4.78 -10.92
CA ILE A 89 13.88 5.56 -11.09
C ILE A 89 13.96 6.19 -12.49
N PRO A 90 13.93 5.41 -13.61
CA PRO A 90 14.13 5.97 -14.93
C PRO A 90 12.95 6.83 -15.38
N GLN A 91 13.29 7.90 -16.10
CA GLN A 91 12.36 8.71 -16.87
C GLN A 91 12.18 8.10 -18.26
N THR A 92 10.99 8.27 -18.84
CA THR A 92 10.64 7.67 -20.13
C THR A 92 11.50 8.21 -21.29
N ASP A 93 11.97 9.47 -21.21
CA ASP A 93 12.87 10.09 -22.22
C ASP A 93 14.26 9.42 -22.32
N LYS A 94 14.65 8.62 -21.31
CA LYS A 94 15.93 7.88 -21.26
C LYS A 94 15.82 6.43 -21.77
N LEU A 95 14.65 6.05 -22.28
CA LEU A 95 14.36 4.66 -22.64
C LEU A 95 14.30 4.41 -24.15
N GLU A 96 14.75 5.37 -24.97
CA GLU A 96 14.79 5.20 -26.42
C GLU A 96 15.45 3.87 -26.83
N GLY A 97 14.77 3.07 -27.65
CA GLY A 97 15.24 1.78 -28.16
C GLY A 97 15.34 0.66 -27.11
N LYS A 98 14.94 0.88 -25.86
CA LYS A 98 14.99 -0.13 -24.79
C LYS A 98 13.88 -1.16 -24.89
N SER A 99 14.15 -2.35 -24.34
CA SER A 99 13.15 -3.41 -24.16
C SER A 99 12.79 -3.56 -22.68
N ILE A 100 11.50 -3.38 -22.36
CA ILE A 100 10.98 -3.47 -21.00
C ILE A 100 10.09 -4.71 -20.90
N VAL A 101 10.30 -5.53 -19.86
CA VAL A 101 9.48 -6.70 -19.57
C VAL A 101 8.96 -6.62 -18.15
N THR A 102 7.65 -6.77 -17.99
CA THR A 102 6.94 -6.90 -16.71
C THR A 102 6.44 -8.35 -16.54
N VAL A 103 5.83 -8.68 -15.41
CA VAL A 103 5.27 -10.03 -15.18
C VAL A 103 4.20 -10.39 -16.22
N GLU A 104 3.43 -9.43 -16.72
CA GLU A 104 2.43 -9.66 -17.77
C GLU A 104 3.07 -10.16 -19.05
N GLY A 105 4.32 -9.78 -19.33
CA GLY A 105 5.09 -10.22 -20.50
C GLY A 105 5.77 -11.58 -20.40
N LEU A 106 5.67 -12.25 -19.26
CA LEU A 106 6.15 -13.62 -19.10
C LEU A 106 5.31 -14.58 -19.93
N THR A 107 5.95 -15.63 -20.45
CA THR A 107 5.24 -16.74 -21.11
C THR A 107 4.37 -17.51 -20.12
N ASP A 108 3.38 -18.24 -20.64
CA ASP A 108 2.50 -19.06 -19.79
C ASP A 108 3.29 -20.10 -19.00
N PHE A 109 4.33 -20.69 -19.61
CA PHE A 109 5.20 -21.64 -18.93
C PHE A 109 6.00 -20.97 -17.78
N GLU A 110 6.55 -19.78 -17.99
CA GLU A 110 7.24 -19.04 -16.94
C GLU A 110 6.29 -18.69 -15.78
N LYS A 111 5.07 -18.23 -16.08
CA LYS A 111 4.04 -17.96 -15.08
C LYS A 111 3.71 -19.22 -14.28
N GLN A 112 3.52 -20.37 -14.94
CA GLN A 112 3.27 -21.65 -14.28
C GLN A 112 4.42 -22.06 -13.36
N VAL A 113 5.69 -21.95 -13.83
CA VAL A 113 6.88 -22.28 -13.03
C VAL A 113 6.96 -21.41 -11.79
N TYR A 114 6.84 -20.07 -11.92
CA TYR A 114 6.92 -19.18 -10.76
C TYR A 114 5.74 -19.37 -9.81
N THR A 115 4.52 -19.55 -10.32
CA THR A 115 3.34 -19.83 -9.48
C THR A 115 3.52 -21.10 -8.66
N TYR A 116 3.94 -22.19 -9.30
CA TYR A 116 4.19 -23.46 -8.62
C TYR A 116 5.33 -23.32 -7.58
N ALA A 117 6.46 -22.77 -7.99
CA ALA A 117 7.64 -22.69 -7.13
C ALA A 117 7.39 -21.80 -5.89
N PHE A 118 6.79 -20.62 -6.07
CA PHE A 118 6.49 -19.72 -4.96
C PHE A 118 5.37 -20.27 -4.07
N GLY A 119 4.38 -20.94 -4.65
CA GLY A 119 3.32 -21.61 -3.90
C GLY A 119 3.84 -22.75 -3.05
N MET A 120 4.57 -23.69 -3.62
CA MET A 120 5.09 -24.88 -2.94
C MET A 120 6.15 -24.57 -1.89
N ALA A 121 6.99 -23.56 -2.13
CA ALA A 121 7.92 -23.08 -1.12
C ALA A 121 7.21 -22.32 0.03
N GLY A 122 5.95 -21.91 -0.15
CA GLY A 122 5.23 -21.05 0.79
C GLY A 122 5.83 -19.64 0.85
N ALA A 123 6.32 -19.14 -0.27
CA ALA A 123 7.02 -17.86 -0.41
C ALA A 123 6.09 -16.65 -0.51
N VAL A 124 4.78 -16.87 -0.62
CA VAL A 124 3.77 -15.82 -0.80
C VAL A 124 2.98 -15.62 0.50
N GLN A 125 2.94 -14.37 0.98
CA GLN A 125 2.03 -13.95 2.04
C GLN A 125 1.10 -12.85 1.52
N CYS A 126 1.35 -11.57 1.81
CA CYS A 126 0.51 -10.49 1.31
C CYS A 126 0.54 -10.38 -0.24
N GLY A 127 1.64 -10.72 -0.88
CA GLY A 127 1.76 -10.75 -2.35
C GLY A 127 2.30 -9.47 -2.98
N PHE A 128 2.27 -8.34 -2.30
CA PHE A 128 2.57 -7.03 -2.87
C PHE A 128 3.99 -6.91 -3.47
N CYS A 129 4.99 -7.52 -2.82
CA CYS A 129 6.37 -7.51 -3.31
C CYS A 129 6.68 -8.62 -4.34
N ILE A 130 5.79 -9.61 -4.48
CA ILE A 130 6.11 -10.85 -5.21
C ILE A 130 6.32 -10.63 -6.72
N PRO A 131 5.54 -9.84 -7.44
CA PRO A 131 5.83 -9.57 -8.85
C PRO A 131 7.24 -9.01 -9.07
N GLY A 132 7.67 -8.04 -8.24
CA GLY A 132 9.03 -7.52 -8.28
C GLY A 132 10.11 -8.55 -7.95
N MET A 133 9.84 -9.48 -7.02
CA MET A 133 10.74 -10.60 -6.70
C MET A 133 10.85 -11.58 -7.88
N VAL A 134 9.75 -11.86 -8.56
CA VAL A 134 9.71 -12.70 -9.75
C VAL A 134 10.57 -12.10 -10.87
N MET A 135 10.46 -10.80 -11.13
CA MET A 135 11.27 -10.12 -12.14
C MET A 135 12.76 -10.13 -11.78
N SER A 136 13.11 -9.99 -10.50
CA SER A 136 14.50 -10.13 -10.04
C SER A 136 15.01 -11.56 -10.20
N ALA A 137 14.18 -12.56 -9.90
CA ALA A 137 14.50 -13.98 -10.11
C ALA A 137 14.68 -14.30 -11.59
N LYS A 138 13.77 -13.79 -12.46
CA LYS A 138 13.90 -13.97 -13.92
C LYS A 138 15.21 -13.40 -14.43
N GLY A 139 15.57 -12.18 -14.05
CA GLY A 139 16.84 -11.58 -14.46
C GLY A 139 18.06 -12.40 -14.04
N LEU A 140 18.02 -13.09 -12.90
CA LEU A 140 19.03 -14.04 -12.48
C LEU A 140 19.01 -15.30 -13.36
N LEU A 141 17.84 -15.94 -13.50
CA LEU A 141 17.72 -17.26 -14.13
C LEU A 141 17.95 -17.22 -15.65
N ASP A 142 17.69 -16.09 -16.31
CA ASP A 142 18.03 -15.86 -17.70
C ASP A 142 19.56 -15.86 -17.92
N MET A 143 20.34 -15.41 -16.93
CA MET A 143 21.80 -15.37 -17.01
C MET A 143 22.46 -16.62 -16.42
N ASN A 144 21.91 -17.17 -15.36
CA ASN A 144 22.43 -18.34 -14.64
C ASN A 144 21.28 -19.31 -14.32
N PRO A 145 21.08 -20.36 -15.14
CA PRO A 145 20.00 -21.33 -14.94
C PRO A 145 20.25 -22.29 -13.75
N ASN A 146 21.40 -22.23 -13.13
CA ASN A 146 21.75 -23.09 -11.97
C ASN A 146 22.39 -22.27 -10.85
N PRO A 147 21.66 -21.30 -10.24
CA PRO A 147 22.23 -20.44 -9.23
C PRO A 147 22.47 -21.18 -7.92
N THR A 148 23.48 -20.74 -7.18
CA THR A 148 23.66 -21.08 -5.78
C THR A 148 22.62 -20.34 -4.91
N ARG A 149 22.50 -20.76 -3.66
CA ARG A 149 21.62 -20.09 -2.67
C ARG A 149 22.04 -18.64 -2.43
N GLU A 150 23.34 -18.39 -2.39
CA GLU A 150 23.93 -17.07 -2.21
C GLU A 150 23.64 -16.16 -3.41
N GLU A 151 23.73 -16.67 -4.63
CA GLU A 151 23.38 -15.93 -5.85
C GLU A 151 21.88 -15.61 -5.89
N ALA A 152 21.02 -16.56 -5.52
CA ALA A 152 19.57 -16.33 -5.40
C ALA A 152 19.25 -15.25 -4.35
N ALA A 153 19.91 -15.29 -3.18
CA ALA A 153 19.77 -14.27 -2.15
C ALA A 153 20.27 -12.89 -2.62
N TYR A 154 21.40 -12.87 -3.34
CA TYR A 154 21.96 -11.63 -3.87
C TYR A 154 21.09 -11.01 -4.96
N ALA A 155 20.43 -11.80 -5.79
CA ALA A 155 19.56 -11.30 -6.85
C ALA A 155 18.39 -10.45 -6.30
N ILE A 156 17.83 -10.83 -5.16
CA ILE A 156 16.70 -10.12 -4.53
C ILE A 156 17.12 -9.09 -3.47
N ARG A 157 18.41 -8.78 -3.31
CA ARG A 157 18.91 -7.85 -2.28
C ARG A 157 18.31 -6.44 -2.36
N ASN A 158 17.79 -6.06 -3.52
CA ASN A 158 17.17 -4.76 -3.77
C ASN A 158 15.64 -4.80 -3.68
N ASN A 159 15.05 -5.92 -3.27
CA ASN A 159 13.62 -6.11 -3.10
C ASN A 159 13.32 -6.32 -1.61
N ILE A 160 12.47 -5.47 -1.05
CA ILE A 160 12.06 -5.58 0.35
C ILE A 160 10.80 -6.44 0.45
N CYS A 161 10.80 -7.32 1.45
CA CYS A 161 9.61 -8.05 1.90
C CYS A 161 9.51 -7.95 3.41
N ARG A 162 8.37 -7.50 3.93
CA ARG A 162 8.11 -7.38 5.37
C ARG A 162 7.51 -8.66 5.98
N CYS A 163 6.96 -9.55 5.13
CA CYS A 163 6.18 -10.71 5.58
C CYS A 163 7.02 -11.97 5.81
N THR A 164 7.92 -12.32 4.88
CA THR A 164 8.40 -13.70 4.69
C THR A 164 9.71 -14.04 5.37
N GLY A 165 10.54 -13.05 5.69
CA GLY A 165 11.92 -13.27 6.14
C GLY A 165 12.85 -13.85 5.07
N TYR A 166 12.46 -13.83 3.79
CA TYR A 166 13.22 -14.16 2.57
C TYR A 166 13.57 -15.64 2.34
N VAL A 167 13.78 -16.44 3.36
CA VAL A 167 14.24 -17.84 3.23
C VAL A 167 13.41 -18.63 2.21
N LYS A 168 12.07 -18.55 2.34
CA LYS A 168 11.16 -19.24 1.42
C LYS A 168 11.15 -18.66 0.00
N ILE A 169 11.43 -17.37 -0.16
CA ILE A 169 11.57 -16.75 -1.49
C ILE A 169 12.83 -17.29 -2.17
N ILE A 170 13.94 -17.41 -1.45
CA ILE A 170 15.18 -18.00 -1.98
C ILE A 170 14.94 -19.47 -2.36
N ASP A 171 14.24 -20.24 -1.52
CA ASP A 171 13.86 -21.62 -1.81
C ASP A 171 12.99 -21.69 -3.09
N ALA A 172 12.05 -20.76 -3.27
CA ALA A 172 11.22 -20.66 -4.47
C ALA A 172 12.04 -20.38 -5.74
N ILE A 173 13.03 -19.49 -5.68
CA ILE A 173 13.92 -19.19 -6.82
C ILE A 173 14.71 -20.44 -7.22
N LEU A 174 15.26 -21.17 -6.25
CA LEU A 174 15.99 -22.40 -6.52
C LEU A 174 15.09 -23.50 -7.10
N LEU A 175 13.87 -23.63 -6.59
CA LEU A 175 12.88 -24.55 -7.14
C LEU A 175 12.47 -24.15 -8.57
N ALA A 176 12.25 -22.86 -8.83
CA ALA A 176 11.97 -22.37 -10.19
C ALA A 176 13.12 -22.70 -11.16
N ALA A 177 14.38 -22.50 -10.74
CA ALA A 177 15.55 -22.88 -11.52
C ALA A 177 15.57 -24.38 -11.88
N GLU A 178 15.20 -25.23 -10.92
CA GLU A 178 15.09 -26.68 -11.16
C GLU A 178 14.00 -27.00 -12.19
N LEU A 179 12.81 -26.41 -12.06
CA LEU A 179 11.68 -26.62 -12.98
C LEU A 179 11.98 -26.13 -14.39
N PHE A 180 12.63 -24.98 -14.53
CA PHE A 180 13.08 -24.49 -15.85
C PHE A 180 14.06 -25.45 -16.51
N ARG A 181 14.99 -26.03 -15.77
CA ARG A 181 15.94 -27.04 -16.34
C ARG A 181 15.25 -28.34 -16.71
N LYS A 182 14.19 -28.75 -15.96
CA LYS A 182 13.39 -29.93 -16.28
C LYS A 182 12.45 -29.71 -17.48
N GLY A 183 12.05 -28.48 -17.73
CA GLY A 183 11.11 -28.12 -18.78
C GLY A 183 9.65 -28.51 -18.48
N GLU A 184 9.33 -28.85 -17.23
CA GLU A 184 7.98 -29.27 -16.82
C GLU A 184 7.65 -28.79 -15.43
N VAL A 185 6.37 -28.60 -15.16
CA VAL A 185 5.81 -28.26 -13.84
C VAL A 185 5.01 -29.48 -13.36
N PRO A 186 5.28 -30.02 -12.15
CA PRO A 186 4.51 -31.12 -11.62
C PRO A 186 3.03 -30.74 -11.45
N PRO A 187 2.07 -31.69 -11.58
CA PRO A 187 0.68 -31.41 -11.28
C PRO A 187 0.54 -31.07 -9.79
N ALA A 188 -0.46 -30.23 -9.49
CA ALA A 188 -0.82 -29.98 -8.09
C ALA A 188 -1.27 -31.30 -7.43
N PRO A 189 -0.89 -31.57 -6.17
CA PRO A 189 -1.38 -32.74 -5.44
C PRO A 189 -2.91 -32.77 -5.44
N ALA A 190 -3.51 -33.93 -5.77
CA ALA A 190 -4.95 -34.10 -5.83
C ALA A 190 -5.59 -34.12 -4.42
N ASP A 191 -4.84 -34.69 -3.45
CA ASP A 191 -5.33 -34.86 -2.09
C ASP A 191 -4.42 -34.14 -1.09
N TRP A 192 -5.04 -33.34 -0.23
CA TRP A 192 -4.37 -32.62 0.82
C TRP A 192 -4.71 -33.22 2.20
N SER A 193 -3.70 -33.42 3.03
CA SER A 193 -3.88 -33.90 4.40
C SER A 193 -3.19 -32.99 5.42
N LEU A 194 -3.56 -33.15 6.69
CA LEU A 194 -2.88 -32.45 7.79
C LEU A 194 -1.37 -32.75 7.77
N GLY A 195 -0.57 -31.70 7.93
CA GLY A 195 0.90 -31.79 7.91
C GLY A 195 1.54 -31.64 6.52
N GLN A 196 0.76 -31.63 5.44
CA GLN A 196 1.27 -31.30 4.11
C GLN A 196 1.38 -29.80 3.87
N ARG A 197 2.30 -29.41 3.00
CA ARG A 197 2.37 -28.02 2.51
C ARG A 197 1.28 -27.80 1.48
N VAL A 198 0.30 -27.00 1.83
CA VAL A 198 -0.78 -26.58 0.93
C VAL A 198 -0.47 -25.17 0.45
N PRO A 199 -0.35 -24.94 -0.87
CA PRO A 199 -0.21 -23.58 -1.40
C PRO A 199 -1.46 -22.75 -1.06
N ARG A 200 -1.28 -21.44 -0.93
CA ARG A 200 -2.40 -20.51 -0.78
C ARG A 200 -3.29 -20.58 -2.01
N VAL A 201 -4.59 -20.42 -1.79
CA VAL A 201 -5.59 -20.43 -2.89
C VAL A 201 -5.41 -19.24 -3.86
N ASP A 202 -4.84 -18.13 -3.37
CA ASP A 202 -4.61 -16.88 -4.08
C ASP A 202 -3.14 -16.72 -4.58
N VAL A 203 -2.37 -17.82 -4.64
CA VAL A 203 -0.95 -17.75 -5.02
C VAL A 203 -0.76 -17.30 -6.45
N GLU A 204 -1.58 -17.76 -7.37
CA GLU A 204 -1.46 -17.44 -8.80
C GLU A 204 -1.62 -15.94 -9.04
N GLU A 205 -2.70 -15.35 -8.54
CA GLU A 205 -2.96 -13.92 -8.73
C GLU A 205 -1.90 -13.02 -8.10
N LYS A 206 -1.28 -13.46 -6.99
CA LYS A 206 -0.21 -12.74 -6.31
C LYS A 206 1.15 -12.86 -7.03
N VAL A 207 1.42 -14.00 -7.65
CA VAL A 207 2.66 -14.24 -8.39
C VAL A 207 2.62 -13.59 -9.77
N THR A 208 1.49 -13.70 -10.46
CA THR A 208 1.29 -13.12 -11.80
C THR A 208 0.96 -11.62 -11.76
N GLY A 209 0.72 -11.06 -10.57
CA GLY A 209 0.37 -9.65 -10.40
C GLY A 209 -1.05 -9.29 -10.82
N THR A 210 -1.91 -10.28 -11.07
CA THR A 210 -3.33 -10.07 -11.41
C THR A 210 -4.22 -9.84 -10.19
N GLY A 211 -3.70 -10.08 -8.99
CA GLY A 211 -4.37 -9.76 -7.74
C GLY A 211 -4.54 -8.25 -7.56
N ILE A 212 -5.74 -7.84 -7.19
CA ILE A 212 -6.15 -6.43 -7.16
C ILE A 212 -5.97 -5.86 -5.75
N TYR A 213 -5.18 -4.81 -5.64
CA TYR A 213 -5.06 -3.92 -4.50
C TYR A 213 -5.80 -2.60 -4.82
N PRO A 214 -6.22 -1.79 -3.84
CA PRO A 214 -6.96 -0.55 -4.14
C PRO A 214 -6.23 0.38 -5.11
N ASP A 215 -4.91 0.54 -4.99
CA ASP A 215 -4.09 1.36 -5.91
C ASP A 215 -4.07 0.85 -7.36
N ASP A 216 -4.53 -0.38 -7.62
CA ASP A 216 -4.64 -0.96 -8.96
C ASP A 216 -5.98 -0.63 -9.65
N ILE A 217 -6.88 0.07 -8.97
CA ILE A 217 -8.24 0.36 -9.43
C ILE A 217 -8.26 1.75 -10.05
N TYR A 218 -8.66 1.83 -11.31
CA TYR A 218 -8.84 3.07 -12.05
C TYR A 218 -10.30 3.16 -12.49
N LEU A 219 -10.96 4.24 -12.11
CA LEU A 219 -12.36 4.53 -12.47
C LEU A 219 -12.42 5.80 -13.33
N ASP A 220 -13.35 5.83 -14.28
CA ASP A 220 -13.57 7.01 -15.11
C ASP A 220 -14.02 8.19 -14.22
N GLY A 221 -13.35 9.33 -14.36
CA GLY A 221 -13.62 10.53 -13.56
C GLY A 221 -13.14 10.44 -12.11
N MET A 222 -12.25 9.49 -11.78
CA MET A 222 -11.66 9.37 -10.45
C MET A 222 -10.90 10.64 -10.06
N ILE A 223 -11.08 11.08 -8.83
CA ILE A 223 -10.32 12.15 -8.20
C ILE A 223 -9.41 11.58 -7.12
N TYR A 224 -8.41 12.36 -6.72
CA TYR A 224 -7.40 11.96 -5.74
C TYR A 224 -7.58 12.77 -4.46
N GLY A 225 -7.60 12.09 -3.31
CA GLY A 225 -7.73 12.70 -1.99
C GLY A 225 -6.54 12.39 -1.10
N SER A 226 -6.10 13.38 -0.31
CA SER A 226 -5.07 13.19 0.71
C SER A 226 -5.14 14.27 1.77
N ALA A 227 -4.79 13.90 3.01
CA ALA A 227 -4.78 14.83 4.12
C ALA A 227 -3.55 15.77 4.10
N VAL A 228 -3.76 17.02 4.50
CA VAL A 228 -2.71 17.91 5.00
C VAL A 228 -2.48 17.57 6.46
N ARG A 229 -1.23 17.29 6.81
CA ARG A 229 -0.88 16.76 8.13
C ARG A 229 -0.10 17.77 8.96
N SER A 230 -0.32 17.75 10.26
CA SER A 230 0.37 18.61 11.23
C SER A 230 1.88 18.40 11.20
N GLN A 231 2.62 19.52 11.28
CA GLN A 231 4.07 19.55 11.45
C GLN A 231 4.49 19.54 12.93
N TYR A 232 3.53 19.64 13.86
CA TYR A 232 3.77 19.68 15.30
C TYR A 232 3.11 18.50 16.01
N PRO A 233 3.86 17.81 16.88
CA PRO A 233 3.30 16.68 17.63
C PRO A 233 2.32 17.11 18.71
N ARG A 234 2.42 18.37 19.17
CA ARG A 234 1.50 18.96 20.14
C ARG A 234 1.43 20.47 19.98
N ALA A 235 0.38 20.92 19.32
CA ALA A 235 0.12 22.34 19.08
C ALA A 235 -1.38 22.60 18.98
N ARG A 236 -1.81 23.78 19.40
CA ARG A 236 -3.19 24.25 19.16
C ARG A 236 -3.28 24.78 17.73
N VAL A 237 -4.27 24.34 16.99
CA VAL A 237 -4.59 24.88 15.66
C VAL A 237 -5.33 26.21 15.87
N LEU A 238 -4.73 27.32 15.42
CA LEU A 238 -5.32 28.64 15.56
C LEU A 238 -6.15 29.04 14.34
N ALA A 239 -5.68 28.71 13.13
CA ALA A 239 -6.39 28.95 11.89
C ALA A 239 -5.93 27.97 10.79
N ILE A 240 -6.82 27.71 9.82
CA ILE A 240 -6.55 26.90 8.64
C ILE A 240 -6.91 27.76 7.41
N HIS A 241 -5.92 28.15 6.62
CA HIS A 241 -6.07 28.99 5.43
C HIS A 241 -6.13 28.10 4.19
N THR A 242 -7.30 28.00 3.57
CA THR A 242 -7.56 27.08 2.45
C THR A 242 -7.85 27.81 1.13
N GLU A 243 -7.94 29.13 1.13
CA GLU A 243 -8.43 29.94 0.02
C GLU A 243 -7.56 29.79 -1.24
N GLU A 244 -6.23 29.84 -1.08
CA GLU A 244 -5.28 29.67 -2.19
C GLU A 244 -5.39 28.26 -2.80
N ALA A 245 -5.54 27.23 -1.96
CA ALA A 245 -5.70 25.85 -2.39
C ALA A 245 -7.03 25.64 -3.13
N ARG A 246 -8.13 26.19 -2.60
CA ARG A 246 -9.47 26.12 -3.23
C ARG A 246 -9.52 26.83 -4.57
N ALA A 247 -8.73 27.89 -4.75
CA ALA A 247 -8.69 28.67 -6.01
C ALA A 247 -7.85 28.01 -7.12
N LEU A 248 -7.05 26.96 -6.80
CA LEU A 248 -6.22 26.28 -7.79
C LEU A 248 -7.10 25.49 -8.77
N PRO A 249 -7.00 25.72 -10.10
CA PRO A 249 -7.76 24.95 -11.09
C PRO A 249 -7.51 23.43 -10.96
N GLY A 250 -8.58 22.64 -11.02
CA GLY A 250 -8.54 21.18 -10.85
C GLY A 250 -8.62 20.72 -9.40
N VAL A 251 -8.71 21.62 -8.42
CA VAL A 251 -9.08 21.27 -7.03
C VAL A 251 -10.59 21.13 -6.95
N VAL A 252 -11.04 19.96 -6.52
CA VAL A 252 -12.46 19.62 -6.35
C VAL A 252 -13.00 20.14 -5.01
N GLY A 253 -12.16 20.06 -3.97
CA GLY A 253 -12.53 20.56 -2.64
C GLY A 253 -11.38 20.49 -1.63
N VAL A 254 -11.53 21.29 -0.56
CA VAL A 254 -10.70 21.22 0.64
C VAL A 254 -11.67 21.15 1.81
N PHE A 255 -11.59 20.09 2.60
CA PHE A 255 -12.53 19.79 3.68
C PHE A 255 -11.81 19.84 5.02
N THR A 256 -12.41 20.51 5.99
CA THR A 256 -11.92 20.60 7.38
C THR A 256 -12.81 19.77 8.32
N ALA A 257 -12.50 19.73 9.59
CA ALA A 257 -13.30 19.05 10.59
C ALA A 257 -14.78 19.54 10.62
N GLU A 258 -15.02 20.81 10.26
CA GLU A 258 -16.37 21.41 10.20
C GLU A 258 -17.21 20.86 9.04
N ASP A 259 -16.57 20.32 7.99
CA ASP A 259 -17.24 19.77 6.82
C ASP A 259 -17.69 18.31 7.03
N ILE A 260 -17.32 17.67 8.13
CA ILE A 260 -17.73 16.30 8.45
C ILE A 260 -19.21 16.32 8.87
N PRO A 261 -20.11 15.67 8.11
CA PRO A 261 -21.56 15.81 8.36
C PRO A 261 -22.04 15.06 9.63
N GLY A 262 -21.27 14.10 10.13
CA GLY A 262 -21.57 13.31 11.30
C GLY A 262 -20.61 13.59 12.46
N GLN A 263 -19.88 12.57 12.90
CA GLN A 263 -18.99 12.62 14.04
C GLN A 263 -17.53 12.76 13.59
N ASN A 264 -16.81 13.78 14.08
CA ASN A 264 -15.37 13.92 13.90
C ASN A 264 -14.59 13.12 14.95
N LYS A 265 -15.05 11.92 15.30
CA LYS A 265 -14.41 11.04 16.27
C LYS A 265 -14.43 9.61 15.75
N VAL A 266 -13.28 8.98 15.77
CA VAL A 266 -13.07 7.59 15.41
C VAL A 266 -12.37 6.85 16.55
N GLY A 267 -12.33 5.54 16.48
CA GLY A 267 -11.62 4.70 17.44
C GLY A 267 -12.22 3.30 17.53
N HIS A 268 -11.38 2.30 17.49
CA HIS A 268 -11.76 0.88 17.46
C HIS A 268 -12.56 0.45 18.71
N LEU A 269 -12.08 0.79 19.90
CA LEU A 269 -12.77 0.45 21.16
C LEU A 269 -13.45 1.66 21.79
N VAL A 270 -12.85 2.83 21.69
CA VAL A 270 -13.35 4.09 22.25
C VAL A 270 -13.19 5.16 21.19
N LYS A 271 -14.30 5.83 20.83
CA LYS A 271 -14.29 6.94 19.85
C LYS A 271 -13.77 8.22 20.49
N ASP A 272 -12.47 8.32 20.66
CA ASP A 272 -11.80 9.45 21.32
C ASP A 272 -10.73 10.13 20.48
N TRP A 273 -10.54 9.65 19.24
CA TRP A 273 -9.57 10.19 18.29
C TRP A 273 -10.25 11.11 17.28
N ASP A 274 -9.67 12.28 17.01
CA ASP A 274 -10.20 13.19 16.00
C ASP A 274 -9.80 12.73 14.59
N THR A 275 -10.78 12.62 13.68
CA THR A 275 -10.51 12.33 12.25
C THR A 275 -9.71 13.46 11.62
N MET A 276 -10.09 14.71 11.91
CA MET A 276 -9.35 15.92 11.57
C MET A 276 -9.35 16.87 12.76
N ILE A 277 -8.21 17.52 13.02
CA ILE A 277 -8.08 18.47 14.14
C ILE A 277 -8.77 19.77 13.76
N ALA A 278 -9.77 20.16 14.54
CA ALA A 278 -10.51 21.39 14.34
C ALA A 278 -9.71 22.63 14.80
N VAL A 279 -10.09 23.80 14.31
CA VAL A 279 -9.58 25.07 14.82
C VAL A 279 -9.95 25.21 16.31
N GLY A 280 -8.97 25.50 17.16
CA GLY A 280 -9.07 25.56 18.60
C GLY A 280 -8.63 24.27 19.32
N ASP A 281 -8.60 23.13 18.64
CA ASP A 281 -8.16 21.85 19.19
C ASP A 281 -6.65 21.66 19.13
N ILE A 282 -6.15 20.62 19.80
CA ILE A 282 -4.72 20.35 19.98
C ILE A 282 -4.37 19.06 19.23
N THR A 283 -3.28 19.09 18.45
CA THR A 283 -2.71 17.90 17.80
C THR A 283 -2.18 16.92 18.84
N HIS A 284 -2.27 15.62 18.55
CA HIS A 284 -1.90 14.54 19.48
C HIS A 284 -0.56 13.90 19.09
N TYR A 285 -0.20 13.92 17.81
CA TYR A 285 1.08 13.39 17.29
C TYR A 285 1.52 14.16 16.03
N LEU A 286 2.77 13.96 15.66
CA LEU A 286 3.31 14.49 14.41
C LEU A 286 2.63 13.79 13.23
N GLY A 287 1.90 14.56 12.43
CA GLY A 287 1.18 14.03 11.28
C GLY A 287 -0.33 13.87 11.45
N ASP A 288 -0.92 14.36 12.55
CA ASP A 288 -2.39 14.48 12.69
C ASP A 288 -3.00 15.17 11.47
N ALA A 289 -4.13 14.66 11.00
CA ALA A 289 -4.84 15.24 9.86
C ALA A 289 -5.48 16.59 10.24
N ILE A 290 -5.25 17.61 9.42
CA ILE A 290 -5.81 18.96 9.61
C ILE A 290 -6.96 19.21 8.65
N CYS A 291 -6.78 18.88 7.37
CA CYS A 291 -7.82 18.96 6.35
C CYS A 291 -7.57 17.94 5.25
N LEU A 292 -8.61 17.61 4.51
CA LEU A 292 -8.57 16.75 3.32
C LEU A 292 -8.62 17.61 2.07
N VAL A 293 -7.71 17.38 1.13
CA VAL A 293 -7.73 17.99 -0.21
C VAL A 293 -8.11 16.94 -1.22
N ALA A 294 -9.03 17.29 -2.14
CA ALA A 294 -9.43 16.48 -3.28
C ALA A 294 -9.15 17.22 -4.58
N ALA A 295 -8.51 16.56 -5.55
CA ALA A 295 -8.12 17.15 -6.84
C ALA A 295 -8.23 16.15 -8.00
N GLU A 296 -8.27 16.66 -9.23
CA GLU A 296 -8.42 15.86 -10.45
C GLU A 296 -7.17 15.02 -10.76
N THR A 297 -5.97 15.47 -10.35
CA THR A 297 -4.72 14.73 -10.57
C THR A 297 -3.83 14.72 -9.32
N PRO A 298 -2.92 13.74 -9.20
CA PRO A 298 -1.95 13.70 -8.10
C PRO A 298 -1.05 14.95 -8.04
N GLU A 299 -0.70 15.53 -9.19
CA GLU A 299 0.16 16.72 -9.29
C GLU A 299 -0.57 17.96 -8.75
N ILE A 300 -1.85 18.15 -9.13
CA ILE A 300 -2.70 19.23 -8.62
C ILE A 300 -2.92 19.05 -7.12
N LEU A 301 -3.18 17.80 -6.69
CA LEU A 301 -3.33 17.46 -5.27
C LEU A 301 -2.08 17.87 -4.46
N ALA A 302 -0.89 17.53 -4.94
CA ALA A 302 0.36 17.89 -4.28
C ALA A 302 0.55 19.40 -4.19
N GLN A 303 0.26 20.13 -5.28
CA GLN A 303 0.32 21.60 -5.31
C GLN A 303 -0.70 22.23 -4.35
N ALA A 304 -1.94 21.77 -4.36
CA ALA A 304 -2.99 22.27 -3.49
C ALA A 304 -2.67 22.06 -2.01
N LYS A 305 -2.15 20.88 -1.65
CA LYS A 305 -1.70 20.61 -0.27
C LYS A 305 -0.61 21.58 0.18
N ALA A 306 0.32 21.95 -0.69
CA ALA A 306 1.39 22.90 -0.39
C ALA A 306 0.90 24.35 -0.20
N LEU A 307 -0.27 24.68 -0.75
CA LEU A 307 -0.88 26.01 -0.61
C LEU A 307 -1.69 26.16 0.69
N VAL A 308 -2.07 25.07 1.34
CA VAL A 308 -2.75 25.14 2.64
C VAL A 308 -1.75 25.59 3.71
N LYS A 309 -2.10 26.64 4.44
CA LYS A 309 -1.30 27.19 5.55
C LYS A 309 -2.08 27.01 6.85
N VAL A 310 -1.37 26.66 7.92
CA VAL A 310 -1.98 26.44 9.22
C VAL A 310 -1.19 27.23 10.28
N ASP A 311 -1.90 28.01 11.08
CA ASP A 311 -1.33 28.75 12.20
C ASP A 311 -1.42 27.90 13.47
N TYR A 312 -0.30 27.78 14.16
CA TYR A 312 -0.17 26.95 15.35
C TYR A 312 0.35 27.72 16.55
N GLU A 313 -0.14 27.35 17.72
CA GLU A 313 0.49 27.64 19.02
C GLU A 313 1.16 26.35 19.52
N GLU A 314 2.50 26.32 19.48
CA GLU A 314 3.24 25.14 19.96
C GLU A 314 3.10 24.99 21.48
N LEU A 315 2.81 23.78 21.94
CA LEU A 315 2.56 23.44 23.34
C LEU A 315 3.64 22.49 23.89
N PRO A 316 3.89 22.51 25.22
CA PRO A 316 4.83 21.59 25.83
C PRO A 316 4.48 20.14 25.54
N MET A 317 5.47 19.36 25.09
CA MET A 317 5.32 17.97 24.68
C MET A 317 5.73 17.02 25.80
N VAL A 318 5.00 15.91 25.94
CA VAL A 318 5.35 14.78 26.82
C VAL A 318 6.09 13.73 25.97
N ARG A 319 7.30 13.34 26.39
CA ARG A 319 8.19 12.48 25.59
C ARG A 319 8.32 11.04 26.10
N SER A 320 7.83 10.76 27.29
CA SER A 320 7.91 9.42 27.85
C SER A 320 6.75 9.11 28.79
N PRO A 321 6.40 7.81 28.99
CA PRO A 321 5.40 7.42 29.96
C PRO A 321 5.74 7.85 31.40
N ARG A 322 7.03 7.91 31.76
CA ARG A 322 7.47 8.36 33.09
C ARG A 322 7.23 9.85 33.27
N GLU A 323 7.54 10.66 32.27
CA GLU A 323 7.25 12.09 32.27
C GLU A 323 5.74 12.35 32.33
N ALA A 324 4.93 11.58 31.58
CA ALA A 324 3.47 11.67 31.58
C ALA A 324 2.83 11.43 32.96
N MET A 325 3.49 10.67 33.82
CA MET A 325 3.00 10.33 35.15
C MET A 325 3.42 11.33 36.24
N LEU A 326 4.19 12.36 35.90
CA LEU A 326 4.54 13.43 36.87
C LEU A 326 3.28 14.26 37.20
N PRO A 327 3.17 14.78 38.44
CA PRO A 327 1.98 15.54 38.86
C PRO A 327 1.68 16.76 37.97
N ASP A 328 2.73 17.41 37.45
CA ASP A 328 2.62 18.64 36.65
C ASP A 328 2.73 18.38 35.14
N ALA A 329 2.66 17.12 34.73
CA ALA A 329 2.77 16.78 33.31
C ALA A 329 1.57 17.33 32.51
N PRO A 330 1.80 17.90 31.33
CA PRO A 330 0.72 18.26 30.43
C PRO A 330 -0.17 17.05 30.11
N LEU A 331 -1.48 17.26 30.06
CA LEU A 331 -2.42 16.19 29.68
C LEU A 331 -2.25 15.84 28.20
N VAL A 332 -1.93 14.58 27.91
CA VAL A 332 -1.90 14.02 26.56
C VAL A 332 -3.31 13.76 26.05
N HIS A 333 -4.16 13.27 26.94
CA HIS A 333 -5.58 13.06 26.66
C HIS A 333 -6.44 13.82 27.67
N ARG A 334 -7.60 14.31 27.23
CA ARG A 334 -8.51 15.12 28.09
C ARG A 334 -8.94 14.44 29.38
N THR A 335 -8.93 13.09 29.42
CA THR A 335 -9.28 12.31 30.63
C THR A 335 -8.09 11.97 31.50
N GLY A 336 -6.87 12.32 31.11
CA GLY A 336 -5.64 12.07 31.86
C GLY A 336 -4.57 11.36 31.03
N ASN A 337 -3.41 11.11 31.64
CA ASN A 337 -2.27 10.47 31.00
C ASN A 337 -2.20 8.95 31.26
N LEU A 338 -3.02 8.43 32.16
CA LEU A 338 -3.13 7.00 32.43
C LEU A 338 -4.28 6.41 31.63
N LEU A 339 -3.96 5.69 30.55
CA LEU A 339 -4.96 5.03 29.70
C LEU A 339 -5.70 3.94 30.48
N THR A 340 -4.96 3.03 31.14
CA THR A 340 -5.54 1.92 31.89
C THR A 340 -4.52 1.35 32.88
N HIS A 341 -5.03 0.77 33.96
CA HIS A 341 -4.25 -0.04 34.88
C HIS A 341 -4.94 -1.41 35.03
N LYS A 342 -4.30 -2.45 34.53
CA LYS A 342 -4.77 -3.84 34.65
C LYS A 342 -3.92 -4.57 35.65
N HIS A 343 -4.54 -5.09 36.71
CA HIS A 343 -3.88 -5.94 37.70
C HIS A 343 -4.46 -7.35 37.64
N ILE A 344 -3.61 -8.32 37.31
CA ILE A 344 -3.95 -9.74 37.28
C ILE A 344 -3.04 -10.45 38.26
N GLN A 345 -3.64 -11.13 39.25
CA GLN A 345 -2.91 -11.87 40.26
C GLN A 345 -3.51 -13.26 40.43
N ARG A 346 -2.63 -14.27 40.54
CA ARG A 346 -3.01 -15.62 40.90
C ARG A 346 -2.12 -16.09 42.06
N GLY A 347 -2.73 -16.49 43.18
CA GLY A 347 -2.03 -16.87 44.41
C GLY A 347 -1.35 -15.66 45.10
N ASN A 348 -0.23 -15.95 45.78
CA ASN A 348 0.59 -14.93 46.44
C ASN A 348 1.98 -14.85 45.80
N PRO A 349 2.18 -13.97 44.79
CA PRO A 349 3.44 -13.87 44.04
C PRO A 349 4.59 -13.38 44.95
N ALA A 350 4.34 -12.51 45.92
CA ALA A 350 5.41 -12.03 46.80
C ALA A 350 5.98 -13.16 47.66
N GLU A 351 5.13 -14.01 48.22
CA GLU A 351 5.54 -15.17 48.99
C GLU A 351 6.24 -16.21 48.11
N ALA A 352 5.76 -16.46 46.90
CA ALA A 352 6.38 -17.37 45.95
C ALA A 352 7.79 -16.92 45.57
N ILE A 353 8.00 -15.63 45.29
CA ILE A 353 9.30 -15.04 44.99
C ILE A 353 10.24 -15.18 46.21
N ALA A 354 9.76 -14.84 47.41
CA ALA A 354 10.58 -14.94 48.62
C ALA A 354 11.04 -16.35 48.95
N LYS A 355 10.26 -17.35 48.57
CA LYS A 355 10.60 -18.79 48.71
C LYS A 355 11.41 -19.34 47.56
N SER A 356 11.60 -18.62 46.48
CA SER A 356 12.33 -19.08 45.29
C SER A 356 13.82 -19.12 45.56
N LYS A 357 14.49 -20.24 45.20
CA LYS A 357 15.93 -20.41 45.32
C LYS A 357 16.72 -19.43 44.42
N HIS A 358 16.17 -19.11 43.29
CA HIS A 358 16.80 -18.22 42.30
C HIS A 358 15.79 -17.12 41.93
N VAL A 359 16.18 -15.86 42.06
CA VAL A 359 15.42 -14.72 41.66
C VAL A 359 16.30 -13.88 40.73
N LEU A 360 15.77 -13.57 39.53
CA LEU A 360 16.40 -12.68 38.57
C LEU A 360 15.51 -11.47 38.34
N THR A 361 16.09 -10.30 38.48
CA THR A 361 15.43 -9.03 38.15
C THR A 361 16.21 -8.35 37.03
N GLN A 362 15.55 -8.08 35.92
CA GLN A 362 16.17 -7.39 34.76
C GLN A 362 15.25 -6.31 34.23
N HIS A 363 15.87 -5.32 33.60
CA HIS A 363 15.18 -4.27 32.84
C HIS A 363 15.35 -4.54 31.35
N PHE A 364 14.22 -4.50 30.62
CA PHE A 364 14.18 -4.66 29.17
C PHE A 364 13.62 -3.40 28.53
N SER A 365 14.18 -3.01 27.38
CA SER A 365 13.70 -1.90 26.57
C SER A 365 13.75 -2.28 25.10
N THR A 366 12.69 -1.96 24.39
CA THR A 366 12.60 -2.10 22.94
C THR A 366 12.36 -0.74 22.29
N PRO A 367 12.92 -0.46 21.12
CA PRO A 367 12.59 0.77 20.39
C PRO A 367 11.16 0.68 19.82
N TRP A 368 10.60 1.84 19.53
CA TRP A 368 9.43 1.94 18.67
C TRP A 368 9.79 1.43 17.27
N THR A 369 8.91 0.65 16.67
CA THR A 369 9.14 0.07 15.35
C THR A 369 7.87 0.23 14.52
N GLU A 370 8.01 0.91 13.39
CA GLU A 370 6.96 1.05 12.40
C GLU A 370 6.59 -0.32 11.80
N HIS A 371 5.32 -0.55 11.53
CA HIS A 371 4.81 -1.77 10.88
C HIS A 371 5.47 -1.97 9.51
N ALA A 372 5.63 -0.89 8.76
CA ALA A 372 6.33 -0.85 7.48
C ALA A 372 5.81 -1.89 6.48
N PHE A 373 4.51 -2.01 6.35
CA PHE A 373 3.89 -2.73 5.25
C PHE A 373 4.29 -2.10 3.90
N LEU A 374 4.37 -2.93 2.85
CA LEU A 374 4.92 -2.47 1.55
C LEU A 374 3.88 -1.77 0.68
N GLU A 375 2.62 -2.11 0.83
CA GLU A 375 1.50 -1.41 0.20
C GLU A 375 1.15 -0.17 1.03
N PRO A 376 1.28 1.07 0.50
CA PRO A 376 0.77 2.26 1.17
C PRO A 376 -0.73 2.15 1.47
N GLU A 377 -1.19 2.83 2.48
CA GLU A 377 -2.62 2.94 2.79
C GLU A 377 -3.36 3.57 1.61
N CYS A 378 -4.42 2.92 1.17
CA CYS A 378 -5.20 3.34 0.02
C CYS A 378 -6.63 2.83 0.11
N ALA A 379 -7.59 3.67 -0.24
CA ALA A 379 -8.97 3.28 -0.47
C ALA A 379 -9.52 3.93 -1.74
N VAL A 380 -10.47 3.26 -2.38
CA VAL A 380 -11.24 3.81 -3.50
C VAL A 380 -12.71 3.82 -3.11
N ALA A 381 -13.33 5.00 -3.15
CA ALA A 381 -14.74 5.15 -2.84
C ALA A 381 -15.52 5.65 -4.06
N TYR A 382 -16.72 5.14 -4.25
CA TYR A 382 -17.62 5.57 -5.32
C TYR A 382 -19.09 5.50 -4.90
N PRO A 383 -19.99 6.30 -5.51
CA PRO A 383 -21.41 6.23 -5.23
C PRO A 383 -22.01 4.85 -5.55
N ASP A 384 -22.83 4.32 -4.65
CA ASP A 384 -23.60 3.07 -4.83
C ASP A 384 -25.08 3.34 -4.51
N GLY A 385 -25.85 3.72 -5.52
CA GLY A 385 -27.21 4.22 -5.35
C GLY A 385 -27.23 5.54 -4.60
N ASP A 386 -27.88 5.58 -3.45
CA ASP A 386 -27.91 6.72 -2.53
C ASP A 386 -26.94 6.56 -1.33
N GLY A 387 -26.00 5.65 -1.48
CA GLY A 387 -24.94 5.36 -0.50
C GLY A 387 -23.54 5.37 -1.13
N VAL A 388 -22.59 4.74 -0.46
CA VAL A 388 -21.18 4.67 -0.86
C VAL A 388 -20.68 3.23 -0.80
N MET A 389 -19.89 2.84 -1.81
CA MET A 389 -19.05 1.65 -1.80
C MET A 389 -17.60 2.07 -1.56
N ILE A 390 -16.93 1.42 -0.62
CA ILE A 390 -15.52 1.60 -0.30
C ILE A 390 -14.77 0.30 -0.59
N LEU A 391 -13.73 0.39 -1.40
CA LEU A 391 -12.76 -0.67 -1.66
C LEU A 391 -11.48 -0.31 -0.90
N SER A 392 -11.12 -1.09 0.11
CA SER A 392 -10.04 -0.74 1.05
C SER A 392 -8.96 -1.82 1.15
N THR A 393 -7.83 -1.44 1.73
CA THR A 393 -6.73 -2.33 2.12
C THR A 393 -6.62 -2.44 3.65
N ASP A 394 -7.71 -2.24 4.37
CA ASP A 394 -7.76 -2.34 5.84
C ASP A 394 -7.76 -3.80 6.35
N GLN A 395 -7.56 -3.97 7.65
CA GLN A 395 -7.65 -5.25 8.35
C GLN A 395 -9.04 -5.51 8.95
N GLY A 396 -9.97 -4.54 8.88
CA GLY A 396 -11.29 -4.58 9.51
C GLY A 396 -12.38 -3.91 8.68
N ALA A 397 -12.91 -4.55 7.64
CA ALA A 397 -13.95 -3.98 6.78
C ALA A 397 -15.21 -3.52 7.55
N TYR A 398 -15.55 -4.19 8.65
CA TYR A 398 -16.69 -3.81 9.49
C TYR A 398 -16.39 -2.58 10.35
N ASP A 399 -15.13 -2.41 10.79
CA ASP A 399 -14.70 -1.23 11.53
C ASP A 399 -14.72 -0.01 10.60
N THR A 400 -14.15 -0.14 9.39
CA THR A 400 -14.22 0.89 8.34
C THR A 400 -15.67 1.27 8.00
N GLN A 401 -16.57 0.29 7.86
CA GLN A 401 -18.00 0.56 7.67
C GLN A 401 -18.58 1.38 8.83
N HIS A 402 -18.36 0.92 10.05
CA HIS A 402 -18.93 1.53 11.25
C HIS A 402 -18.43 2.97 11.47
N GLU A 403 -17.13 3.20 11.26
CA GLU A 403 -16.56 4.54 11.38
C GLU A 403 -17.05 5.47 10.27
N THR A 404 -17.11 5.00 9.02
CA THR A 404 -17.65 5.77 7.90
C THR A 404 -19.12 6.14 8.11
N MET A 405 -19.93 5.23 8.64
CA MET A 405 -21.31 5.52 9.03
C MET A 405 -21.37 6.68 10.03
N GLY A 406 -20.49 6.65 11.05
CA GLY A 406 -20.40 7.71 12.06
C GLY A 406 -20.01 9.06 11.47
N MET A 407 -18.98 9.10 10.63
CA MET A 407 -18.47 10.32 10.01
C MET A 407 -19.44 10.91 8.98
N LEU A 408 -20.08 10.08 8.18
CA LEU A 408 -21.02 10.55 7.15
C LEU A 408 -22.47 10.72 7.66
N GLY A 409 -22.78 10.25 8.86
CA GLY A 409 -24.14 10.25 9.39
C GLY A 409 -25.09 9.35 8.59
N LEU A 410 -24.57 8.28 7.97
CA LEU A 410 -25.33 7.38 7.11
C LEU A 410 -25.67 6.08 7.84
N PRO A 411 -26.83 5.44 7.55
CA PRO A 411 -27.16 4.14 8.09
C PRO A 411 -26.38 3.01 7.38
N ALA A 412 -26.31 1.83 8.02
CA ALA A 412 -25.45 0.71 7.59
C ALA A 412 -25.71 0.22 6.16
N GLU A 413 -26.98 0.23 5.72
CA GLU A 413 -27.36 -0.19 4.37
C GLU A 413 -26.84 0.71 3.26
N LYS A 414 -26.42 1.94 3.60
CA LYS A 414 -25.88 2.92 2.66
C LYS A 414 -24.34 2.97 2.63
N VAL A 415 -23.68 2.30 3.56
CA VAL A 415 -22.21 2.24 3.59
C VAL A 415 -21.78 0.80 3.39
N LYS A 416 -21.20 0.52 2.24
CA LYS A 416 -20.68 -0.80 1.89
C LYS A 416 -19.16 -0.75 1.84
N VAL A 417 -18.52 -1.72 2.47
CA VAL A 417 -17.05 -1.87 2.46
C VAL A 417 -16.69 -3.24 1.95
N ARG A 418 -15.70 -3.30 1.09
CA ARG A 418 -15.11 -4.53 0.59
C ARG A 418 -13.60 -4.43 0.61
N ASN A 419 -12.95 -5.36 1.31
CA ASN A 419 -11.50 -5.48 1.24
C ASN A 419 -11.06 -6.02 -0.12
N CYS A 420 -10.09 -5.35 -0.71
CA CYS A 420 -9.25 -5.89 -1.76
C CYS A 420 -8.18 -6.80 -1.15
N LEU A 421 -7.17 -7.19 -1.92
CA LEU A 421 -5.97 -7.78 -1.34
C LEU A 421 -5.30 -6.75 -0.42
N VAL A 422 -4.84 -7.20 0.73
CA VAL A 422 -4.12 -6.38 1.70
C VAL A 422 -2.63 -6.64 1.58
N GLY A 423 -1.86 -5.62 1.19
CA GLY A 423 -0.41 -5.69 0.96
C GLY A 423 0.44 -5.63 2.22
N GLY A 424 -0.07 -6.26 3.29
CA GLY A 424 0.48 -6.26 4.65
C GLY A 424 -0.19 -5.19 5.50
N GLY A 425 -0.29 -5.45 6.80
CA GLY A 425 -0.87 -4.52 7.77
C GLY A 425 -0.16 -4.61 9.11
N PHE A 426 0.00 -5.82 9.67
CA PHE A 426 0.70 -6.08 10.94
C PHE A 426 0.11 -5.32 12.13
N GLY A 427 -1.18 -5.02 12.09
CA GLY A 427 -1.88 -4.15 13.04
C GLY A 427 -1.93 -2.68 12.64
N GLY A 428 -1.09 -2.23 11.68
CA GLY A 428 -1.04 -0.82 11.24
C GLY A 428 -2.19 -0.41 10.31
N LYS A 429 -2.96 -1.37 9.81
CA LYS A 429 -4.18 -1.13 9.00
C LYS A 429 -5.44 -1.65 9.71
N GLU A 430 -5.38 -1.84 11.02
CA GLU A 430 -6.52 -2.33 11.81
C GLU A 430 -7.49 -1.22 12.14
N ASP A 431 -6.96 -0.05 12.48
CA ASP A 431 -7.75 1.16 12.70
C ASP A 431 -8.16 1.82 11.37
N VAL A 432 -8.95 2.88 11.45
CA VAL A 432 -9.43 3.67 10.31
C VAL A 432 -8.31 4.52 9.73
N THR A 433 -7.31 3.89 9.20
CA THR A 433 -6.12 4.57 8.65
C THR A 433 -6.24 4.90 7.16
N VAL A 434 -7.31 4.43 6.51
CA VAL A 434 -7.54 4.57 5.06
C VAL A 434 -8.76 5.43 4.78
#